data_76cad6b265471879fe4bf3d243bf0fd4
#
_entry.id   76cad6b265471879fe4bf3d243bf0fd4
#
_cell.length_a   1.000
_cell.length_b   1.000
_cell.length_c   1.000
_cell.angle_alpha   90.00
_cell.angle_beta   90.00
_cell.angle_gamma   90.00
#
_symmetry.space_group_name_H-M   'P 1'
#
loop_
_entity.id
_entity.type
_entity.pdbx_description
1 polymer ?
#
loop_
_entity_poly.entity_id
_entity_poly.type
_entity_poly.pdbx_seq_one_letter_code
_entity_poly.pdbx_strand_id
1 'polypeptide(L)'
;MGLPEEIAMIRKKGLCTQIEFSEHVGVSYSTVNRWETGKMSPNVSAMKKIKAYCDAFNIEFDSVEKAWLEKSSDSQTADKKE
;
A
#
# COMPACT_ATOMS: atom_id res chain seq x y z
N MET A 1 7.33 9.86 -6.39
CA MET A 1 7.91 8.72 -5.66
C MET A 1 7.24 7.43 -6.05
N GLY A 2 7.97 6.35 -5.94
CA GLY A 2 7.40 5.05 -6.30
C GLY A 2 6.49 4.50 -5.22
N LEU A 3 5.75 3.46 -5.58
CA LEU A 3 4.80 2.84 -4.67
C LEU A 3 5.43 2.35 -3.35
N PRO A 4 6.62 1.69 -3.36
CA PRO A 4 7.21 1.27 -2.09
C PRO A 4 7.44 2.44 -1.13
N GLU A 5 7.94 3.54 -1.65
CA GLU A 5 8.20 4.74 -0.83
C GLU A 5 6.91 5.35 -0.32
N GLU A 6 5.86 5.34 -1.16
CA GLU A 6 4.57 5.90 -0.74
C GLU A 6 3.94 5.08 0.38
N ILE A 7 4.06 3.75 0.30
CA ILE A 7 3.54 2.88 1.35
C ILE A 7 4.29 3.13 2.67
N ALA A 8 5.62 3.22 2.59
CA ALA A 8 6.41 3.50 3.78
C ALA A 8 6.04 4.87 4.37
N MET A 9 5.76 5.84 3.51
CA MET A 9 5.40 7.17 3.96
C MET A 9 4.09 7.18 4.75
N ILE A 10 3.05 6.51 4.24
CA ILE A 10 1.77 6.49 4.95
C ILE A 10 1.89 5.73 6.27
N ARG A 11 2.72 4.70 6.30
CA ARG A 11 2.99 3.99 7.55
C ARG A 11 3.62 4.92 8.58
N LYS A 12 4.63 5.67 8.15
CA LYS A 12 5.34 6.59 9.04
C LYS A 12 4.48 7.75 9.48
N LYS A 13 3.59 8.21 8.62
CA LYS A 13 2.65 9.27 8.99
C LYS A 13 1.72 8.82 10.12
N GLY A 14 1.42 7.54 10.18
CA GLY A 14 0.63 6.98 11.28
C GLY A 14 1.48 6.60 12.48
N LEU A 15 2.78 6.89 12.44
CA LEU A 15 3.72 6.60 13.53
C LEU A 15 3.76 5.10 13.87
N CYS A 16 3.71 4.27 12.83
CA CYS A 16 3.69 2.82 12.99
C CYS A 16 5.00 2.18 12.54
N THR A 17 5.43 1.16 13.26
CA THR A 17 6.45 0.24 12.76
C THR A 17 5.84 -0.61 11.66
N GLN A 18 6.68 -1.37 10.94
CA GLN A 18 6.16 -2.29 9.94
C GLN A 18 5.22 -3.34 10.55
N ILE A 19 5.56 -3.81 11.75
CA ILE A 19 4.73 -4.80 12.43
C ILE A 19 3.37 -4.18 12.80
N GLU A 20 3.39 -2.99 13.37
CA GLU A 20 2.15 -2.31 13.75
C GLU A 20 1.28 -2.04 12.52
N PHE A 21 1.90 -1.59 11.45
CA PHE A 21 1.18 -1.32 10.20
C PHE A 21 0.54 -2.61 9.66
N SER A 22 1.29 -3.72 9.71
CA SER A 22 0.76 -4.99 9.25
C SER A 22 -0.49 -5.40 10.04
N GLU A 23 -0.48 -5.13 11.33
CA GLU A 23 -1.63 -5.43 12.19
C GLU A 23 -2.82 -4.56 11.85
N HIS A 24 -2.60 -3.27 11.62
CA HIS A 24 -3.68 -2.35 11.25
C HIS A 24 -4.28 -2.70 9.90
N VAL A 25 -3.43 -3.09 8.96
CA VAL A 25 -3.88 -3.41 7.60
C VAL A 25 -4.41 -4.84 7.49
N GLY A 26 -4.02 -5.70 8.43
CA GLY A 26 -4.51 -7.08 8.43
C GLY A 26 -3.76 -7.99 7.48
N VAL A 27 -2.46 -7.76 7.33
CA VAL A 27 -1.57 -8.61 6.53
C VAL A 27 -0.36 -8.99 7.37
N SER A 28 0.45 -9.91 6.87
CA SER A 28 1.65 -10.31 7.60
C SER A 28 2.73 -9.24 7.51
N TYR A 29 3.63 -9.25 8.47
CA TYR A 29 4.80 -8.38 8.45
C TYR A 29 5.62 -8.59 7.17
N SER A 30 5.80 -9.84 6.74
CA SER A 30 6.57 -10.12 5.52
C SER A 30 5.94 -9.45 4.30
N THR A 31 4.61 -9.41 4.26
CA THR A 31 3.90 -8.76 3.16
C THR A 31 4.21 -7.26 3.12
N VAL A 32 4.14 -6.60 4.28
CA VAL A 32 4.48 -5.18 4.36
C VAL A 32 5.93 -4.96 3.93
N ASN A 33 6.83 -5.79 4.41
CA ASN A 33 8.24 -5.65 4.05
C ASN A 33 8.44 -5.78 2.54
N ARG A 34 7.76 -6.72 1.90
CA ARG A 34 7.85 -6.90 0.44
C ARG A 34 7.28 -5.71 -0.31
N TRP A 35 6.21 -5.10 0.21
CA TRP A 35 5.67 -3.90 -0.41
C TRP A 35 6.68 -2.77 -0.37
N GLU A 36 7.34 -2.59 0.78
CA GLU A 36 8.24 -1.45 0.99
C GLU A 36 9.61 -1.66 0.33
N THR A 37 9.96 -2.90 0.03
CA THR A 37 11.22 -3.19 -0.70
C THR A 37 10.99 -3.34 -2.21
N GLY A 38 9.75 -3.21 -2.65
CA GLY A 38 9.44 -3.28 -4.08
C GLY A 38 9.34 -4.69 -4.64
N LYS A 39 9.39 -5.71 -3.79
CA LYS A 39 9.33 -7.11 -4.24
C LYS A 39 7.92 -7.55 -4.58
N MET A 40 6.93 -6.85 -4.07
CA MET A 40 5.53 -7.19 -4.27
C MET A 40 4.70 -5.92 -4.20
N SER A 41 3.60 -5.89 -4.94
CA SER A 41 2.66 -4.77 -4.88
C SER A 41 1.36 -5.24 -4.24
N PRO A 42 0.68 -4.36 -3.49
CA PRO A 42 -0.62 -4.74 -2.93
C PRO A 42 -1.63 -4.95 -4.05
N ASN A 43 -2.50 -5.94 -3.87
CA ASN A 43 -3.62 -6.14 -4.79
C ASN A 43 -4.78 -5.22 -4.38
N VAL A 44 -5.89 -5.30 -5.11
CA VAL A 44 -7.05 -4.43 -4.85
C VAL A 44 -7.56 -4.60 -3.43
N SER A 45 -7.65 -5.84 -2.97
CA SER A 45 -8.10 -6.11 -1.60
C SER A 45 -7.21 -5.45 -0.57
N ALA A 46 -5.90 -5.54 -0.77
CA ALA A 46 -4.94 -4.91 0.13
C ALA A 46 -5.02 -3.39 0.06
N MET A 47 -5.23 -2.85 -1.15
CA MET A 47 -5.37 -1.39 -1.31
C MET A 47 -6.59 -0.86 -0.55
N LYS A 48 -7.68 -1.63 -0.52
CA LYS A 48 -8.86 -1.24 0.27
C LYS A 48 -8.54 -1.17 1.77
N LYS A 49 -7.73 -2.10 2.24
CA LYS A 49 -7.30 -2.12 3.64
C LYS A 49 -6.36 -0.95 3.95
N ILE A 50 -5.47 -0.63 3.01
CA ILE A 50 -4.59 0.52 3.15
C ILE A 50 -5.40 1.81 3.18
N LYS A 51 -6.42 1.90 2.34
CA LYS A 51 -7.31 3.06 2.34
C LYS A 51 -8.02 3.22 3.69
N ALA A 52 -8.50 2.12 4.25
CA ALA A 52 -9.15 2.15 5.56
C ALA A 52 -8.18 2.63 6.64
N TYR A 53 -6.92 2.21 6.56
CA TYR A 53 -5.90 2.68 7.48
C TYR A 53 -5.71 4.20 7.35
N CYS A 54 -5.60 4.68 6.11
CA CYS A 54 -5.42 6.10 5.86
C CYS A 54 -6.61 6.90 6.39
N ASP A 55 -7.82 6.39 6.17
CA ASP A 55 -9.04 7.05 6.69
C ASP A 55 -9.02 7.10 8.22
N ALA A 56 -8.66 6.00 8.85
CA ALA A 56 -8.64 5.91 10.32
C ALA A 56 -7.61 6.85 10.94
N PHE A 57 -6.50 7.05 10.27
CA PHE A 57 -5.40 7.86 10.78
C PHE A 57 -5.39 9.26 10.18
N ASN A 58 -6.39 9.58 9.39
CA ASN A 58 -6.52 10.90 8.74
C ASN A 58 -5.31 11.22 7.87
N ILE A 59 -4.90 10.24 7.07
CA ILE A 59 -3.75 10.34 6.17
C ILE A 59 -4.26 10.38 4.75
N GLU A 60 -3.68 11.25 3.93
CA GLU A 60 -4.06 11.34 2.52
C GLU A 60 -3.71 10.06 1.78
N PHE A 61 -4.68 9.50 1.05
CA PHE A 61 -4.51 8.27 0.30
C PHE A 61 -4.12 8.51 -1.16
N ASP A 62 -4.33 9.72 -1.68
CA ASP A 62 -4.20 10.02 -3.11
C ASP A 62 -2.84 9.69 -3.69
N SER A 63 -1.76 10.00 -2.97
CA SER A 63 -0.40 9.76 -3.48
C SER A 63 -0.11 8.28 -3.64
N VAL A 64 -0.51 7.46 -2.66
CA VAL A 64 -0.26 6.03 -2.74
C VAL A 64 -1.18 5.40 -3.78
N GLU A 65 -2.41 5.89 -3.89
CA GLU A 65 -3.33 5.40 -4.90
C GLU A 65 -2.80 5.68 -6.31
N LYS A 66 -2.32 6.90 -6.52
CA LYS A 66 -1.76 7.29 -7.82
C LYS A 66 -0.56 6.41 -8.18
N ALA A 67 0.34 6.21 -7.24
CA ALA A 67 1.53 5.38 -7.48
C ALA A 67 1.12 3.94 -7.81
N TRP A 68 0.10 3.44 -7.11
CA TRP A 68 -0.37 2.08 -7.35
C TRP A 68 -1.03 1.96 -8.72
N LEU A 69 -1.82 2.95 -9.12
CA LEU A 69 -2.48 2.94 -10.42
C LEU A 69 -1.46 3.00 -11.56
N GLU A 70 -0.42 3.80 -11.40
CA GLU A 70 0.63 3.90 -12.40
C GLU A 70 1.35 2.56 -12.57
N LYS A 71 1.63 1.91 -11.47
CA LYS A 71 2.29 0.60 -11.51
C LYS A 71 1.36 -0.46 -12.09
N SER A 72 0.09 -0.44 -11.73
CA SER A 72 -0.89 -1.38 -12.24
C SER A 72 -1.08 -1.24 -13.74
N SER A 73 -1.10 -0.02 -14.26
CA SER A 73 -1.28 0.16 -15.69
C SER A 73 -0.12 -0.40 -16.47
N ASP A 74 1.05 -0.44 -15.92
CA ASP A 74 2.18 -1.08 -16.56
C ASP A 74 2.00 -2.56 -16.71
N SER A 75 1.43 -3.14 -15.71
CA SER A 75 1.26 -4.56 -15.75
C SER A 75 0.01 -4.95 -16.49
N GLN A 76 -0.77 -4.33 -16.90
CA GLN A 76 -1.91 -4.65 -17.47
C GLN A 76 -2.46 -5.25 -18.04
N THR A 77 -2.48 -5.20 -17.99
CA THR A 77 -3.18 -5.52 -18.38
C THR A 77 -3.95 -6.41 -17.87
N ALA A 78 -3.82 -6.79 -17.56
CA ALA A 78 -4.56 -7.65 -17.20
C ALA A 78 -5.59 -7.67 -16.48
N ASP A 79 -5.35 -7.28 -16.35
CA ASP A 79 -6.16 -7.45 -15.86
C ASP A 79 -7.12 -7.25 -15.81
N LYS A 80 -7.28 -6.88 -16.33
CA LYS A 80 -8.15 -6.67 -16.34
C LYS A 80 -9.04 -7.26 -16.05
N LYS A 81 -9.11 -7.62 -15.93
CA LYS A 81 -9.90 -8.23 -15.71
C LYS A 81 -10.43 -8.27 -14.75
N GLU A 82 -10.27 -7.69 -14.34
CA GLU A 82 -10.87 -7.72 -13.50
C GLU A 82 -11.39 -7.56 -13.25
#